data_3c499525fabf0431feba8c2a8f740018
#
_entry.id   3c499525fabf0431feba8c2a8f740018
#
_cell.length_a   1.000
_cell.length_b   1.000
_cell.length_c   1.000
_cell.angle_alpha   90.00
_cell.angle_beta   90.00
_cell.angle_gamma   90.00
#
_symmetry.space_group_name_H-M   'P 1'
#
loop_
_entity.id
_entity.type
_entity.pdbx_description
1 polymer ?
#
loop_
_entity_poly.entity_id
_entity_poly.type
_entity_poly.pdbx_seq_one_letter_code
_entity_poly.pdbx_strand_id
1 'polypeptide(L)'
;MLKRLVFSIFIAFFSTFLCFVLLYFSKGSIAYANGVNSQSKEFVQRIEQNLGLDKPLLEQYKIWLFKALKGDLGVSFLSGESVLKLIKERIFNTFILGFSALMLLFLLSVFLALLGYSYKESFIDKIITFLAFNFFTLPPFVLALLFVLVFGIFWKILPVMGSSDIGFEDDFLNRLEHLILPVLVLVLSHLALFLRIARNFINESFSQIFIQNLYARALREKDIYFLVLKYSLSPIVAYFGGSALSFMMGTYVVESVFAYKGLGSLLFKSIIFKDYPIVLALIFFSVLLAAFFTFLSDIVARILNPRLRRLDFV
;
A
#
# COMPACT_ATOMS: atom_id res chain seq x y z
N MET A 1 11.59 17.23 8.53
CA MET A 1 10.64 17.22 7.40
C MET A 1 11.33 17.42 6.05
N LEU A 2 12.02 18.52 5.81
CA LEU A 2 12.66 18.79 4.51
C LEU A 2 13.63 17.68 4.07
N LYS A 3 14.48 17.18 4.97
CA LYS A 3 15.41 16.06 4.69
C LYS A 3 14.67 14.80 4.21
N ARG A 4 13.50 14.47 4.81
CA ARG A 4 12.69 13.31 4.41
C ARG A 4 12.04 13.52 3.05
N LEU A 5 11.55 14.73 2.75
CA LEU A 5 11.00 15.07 1.44
C LEU A 5 12.07 14.93 0.34
N VAL A 6 13.24 15.49 0.55
CA VAL A 6 14.38 15.38 -0.39
C VAL A 6 14.77 13.91 -0.59
N PHE A 7 14.83 13.13 0.49
CA PHE A 7 15.14 11.70 0.42
C PHE A 7 14.07 10.91 -0.33
N SER A 8 12.77 11.21 -0.12
CA SER A 8 11.67 10.58 -0.87
C SER A 8 11.72 10.91 -2.36
N ILE A 9 12.03 12.15 -2.71
CA ILE A 9 12.24 12.56 -4.10
C ILE A 9 13.42 11.80 -4.72
N PHE A 10 14.54 11.69 -4.00
CA PHE A 10 15.69 10.91 -4.45
C PHE A 10 15.33 9.45 -4.68
N ILE A 11 14.60 8.81 -3.75
CA ILE A 11 14.12 7.43 -3.89
C ILE A 11 13.23 7.30 -5.13
N ALA A 12 12.34 8.26 -5.39
CA ALA A 12 11.45 8.22 -6.55
C ALA A 12 12.26 8.22 -7.86
N PHE A 13 13.26 9.08 -7.98
CA PHE A 13 14.12 9.09 -9.15
C PHE A 13 14.99 7.85 -9.27
N PHE A 14 15.57 7.39 -8.17
CA PHE A 14 16.42 6.23 -8.15
C PHE A 14 15.66 4.94 -8.49
N SER A 15 14.47 4.74 -7.90
CA SER A 15 13.65 3.56 -8.16
C SER A 15 13.12 3.51 -9.59
N THR A 16 12.70 4.66 -10.15
CA THR A 16 12.27 4.72 -11.55
C THR A 16 13.43 4.52 -12.51
N PHE A 17 14.61 5.07 -12.21
CA PHE A 17 15.82 4.83 -13.01
C PHE A 17 16.21 3.34 -12.99
N LEU A 18 16.25 2.73 -11.80
CA LEU A 18 16.57 1.31 -11.66
C LEU A 18 15.57 0.44 -12.43
N CYS A 19 14.27 0.74 -12.30
CA CYS A 19 13.23 0.05 -13.07
C CYS A 19 13.44 0.22 -14.58
N PHE A 20 13.75 1.43 -15.03
CA PHE A 20 14.04 1.71 -16.43
C PHE A 20 15.23 0.87 -16.95
N VAL A 21 16.31 0.77 -16.15
CA VAL A 21 17.47 -0.08 -16.47
C VAL A 21 17.07 -1.55 -16.59
N LEU A 22 16.31 -2.07 -15.63
CA LEU A 22 15.84 -3.47 -15.66
C LEU A 22 14.96 -3.75 -16.87
N LEU A 23 14.06 -2.83 -17.21
CA LEU A 23 13.20 -2.95 -18.39
C LEU A 23 14.00 -2.88 -19.68
N TYR A 24 15.00 -2.01 -19.77
CA TYR A 24 15.88 -1.87 -20.91
C TYR A 24 16.65 -3.18 -21.21
N PHE A 25 17.14 -3.86 -20.16
CA PHE A 25 17.84 -5.15 -20.29
C PHE A 25 16.89 -6.35 -20.39
N SER A 26 15.60 -6.19 -20.11
CA SER A 26 14.59 -7.23 -20.26
C SER A 26 14.34 -7.49 -21.76
N LYS A 27 15.16 -8.38 -22.33
CA LYS A 27 15.09 -8.78 -23.75
C LYS A 27 13.67 -9.22 -24.13
N GLY A 28 13.06 -8.52 -25.04
CA GLY A 28 11.77 -8.85 -25.66
C GLY A 28 11.22 -7.63 -26.36
N SER A 29 11.11 -7.70 -27.69
CA SER A 29 10.43 -6.67 -28.47
C SER A 29 8.98 -6.57 -28.03
N ILE A 30 8.47 -5.35 -27.89
CA ILE A 30 7.06 -5.03 -27.67
C ILE A 30 6.15 -5.79 -28.64
N ALA A 31 6.63 -6.06 -29.85
CA ALA A 31 5.94 -6.83 -30.89
C ALA A 31 5.67 -8.30 -30.47
N TYR A 32 6.52 -8.92 -29.66
CA TYR A 32 6.31 -10.31 -29.21
C TYR A 32 5.28 -10.43 -28.10
N ALA A 33 5.11 -9.39 -27.27
CA ALA A 33 4.16 -9.40 -26.16
C ALA A 33 2.70 -9.35 -26.64
N ASN A 34 2.45 -8.78 -27.82
CA ASN A 34 1.08 -8.56 -28.32
C ASN A 34 0.54 -9.69 -29.22
N GLY A 35 1.28 -10.79 -29.40
CA GLY A 35 0.84 -11.86 -30.31
C GLY A 35 0.65 -11.39 -31.74
N VAL A 36 1.20 -10.23 -32.09
CA VAL A 36 1.11 -9.64 -33.43
C VAL A 36 2.11 -10.36 -34.31
N ASN A 37 1.71 -11.57 -34.72
CA ASN A 37 2.23 -12.17 -35.94
C ASN A 37 1.89 -11.19 -37.07
N SER A 38 2.90 -10.48 -37.60
CA SER A 38 2.86 -9.78 -38.87
C SER A 38 2.22 -8.38 -39.01
N GLN A 39 2.03 -7.58 -37.99
CA GLN A 39 1.96 -6.15 -38.30
C GLN A 39 3.37 -5.64 -38.53
N SER A 40 3.56 -4.97 -39.69
CA SER A 40 4.81 -4.68 -40.31
C SER A 40 5.90 -4.23 -39.34
N LYS A 41 7.15 -4.70 -39.53
CA LYS A 41 8.35 -4.19 -38.84
C LYS A 41 8.39 -2.65 -38.77
N GLU A 42 7.77 -2.00 -39.76
CA GLU A 42 7.62 -0.53 -39.83
C GLU A 42 6.76 0.06 -38.74
N PHE A 43 5.69 -0.62 -38.27
CA PHE A 43 4.85 -0.13 -37.15
C PHE A 43 5.61 -0.19 -35.82
N VAL A 44 6.33 -1.27 -35.61
CA VAL A 44 7.19 -1.42 -34.42
C VAL A 44 8.30 -0.38 -34.42
N GLN A 45 8.99 -0.18 -35.55
CA GLN A 45 10.04 0.83 -35.70
C GLN A 45 9.52 2.25 -35.50
N ARG A 46 8.33 2.59 -35.96
CA ARG A 46 7.70 3.91 -35.72
C ARG A 46 7.39 4.12 -34.23
N ILE A 47 6.92 3.09 -33.52
CA ILE A 47 6.71 3.15 -32.07
C ILE A 47 8.05 3.34 -31.35
N GLU A 48 9.05 2.56 -31.71
CA GLU A 48 10.39 2.65 -31.13
C GLU A 48 11.02 4.05 -31.35
N GLN A 49 10.92 4.59 -32.55
CA GLN A 49 11.40 5.95 -32.87
C GLN A 49 10.61 7.05 -32.15
N ASN A 50 9.27 6.96 -32.10
CA ASN A 50 8.44 7.95 -31.43
C ASN A 50 8.65 7.96 -29.90
N LEU A 51 9.06 6.84 -29.32
CA LEU A 51 9.39 6.69 -27.91
C LEU A 51 10.87 6.97 -27.63
N GLY A 52 11.70 7.14 -28.68
CA GLY A 52 13.14 7.35 -28.53
C GLY A 52 13.87 6.13 -28.00
N LEU A 53 13.35 4.92 -28.25
CA LEU A 53 13.96 3.65 -27.80
C LEU A 53 15.23 3.30 -28.59
N ASP A 54 15.49 4.01 -29.68
CA ASP A 54 16.71 3.98 -30.48
C ASP A 54 17.90 4.73 -29.84
N LYS A 55 17.63 5.56 -28.80
CA LYS A 55 18.63 6.38 -28.13
C LYS A 55 19.35 5.63 -27.01
N PRO A 56 20.53 6.14 -26.53
CA PRO A 56 21.18 5.61 -25.34
C PRO A 56 20.27 5.64 -24.10
N LEU A 57 20.39 4.64 -23.22
CA LEU A 57 19.56 4.44 -22.03
C LEU A 57 19.33 5.72 -21.21
N LEU A 58 20.39 6.46 -20.90
CA LEU A 58 20.30 7.69 -20.11
C LEU A 58 19.49 8.79 -20.80
N GLU A 59 19.55 8.86 -22.13
CA GLU A 59 18.79 9.84 -22.90
C GLU A 59 17.31 9.46 -22.95
N GLN A 60 16.99 8.18 -23.12
CA GLN A 60 15.63 7.65 -23.03
C GLN A 60 15.00 7.98 -21.68
N TYR A 61 15.72 7.70 -20.57
CA TYR A 61 15.23 7.99 -19.22
C TYR A 61 15.00 9.49 -19.02
N LYS A 62 15.93 10.35 -19.46
CA LYS A 62 15.75 11.80 -19.38
C LYS A 62 14.49 12.27 -20.13
N ILE A 63 14.29 11.80 -21.36
CA ILE A 63 13.11 12.17 -22.16
C ILE A 63 11.83 11.75 -21.44
N TRP A 64 11.76 10.51 -20.94
CA TRP A 64 10.62 10.02 -20.19
C TRP A 64 10.37 10.86 -18.93
N LEU A 65 11.42 11.13 -18.17
CA LEU A 65 11.32 11.86 -16.92
C LEU A 65 10.81 13.30 -17.14
N PHE A 66 11.34 14.01 -18.14
CA PHE A 66 10.87 15.36 -18.46
C PHE A 66 9.40 15.39 -18.90
N LYS A 67 8.96 14.39 -19.66
CA LYS A 67 7.55 14.23 -20.04
C LYS A 67 6.70 13.93 -18.80
N ALA A 68 7.11 12.99 -17.97
CA ALA A 68 6.41 12.62 -16.73
C ALA A 68 6.25 13.81 -15.77
N LEU A 69 7.27 14.63 -15.59
CA LEU A 69 7.22 15.85 -14.77
C LEU A 69 6.26 16.92 -15.33
N LYS A 70 5.96 16.88 -16.64
CA LYS A 70 4.93 17.72 -17.28
C LYS A 70 3.54 17.09 -17.27
N GLY A 71 3.38 15.90 -16.66
CA GLY A 71 2.12 15.17 -16.60
C GLY A 71 1.85 14.26 -17.79
N ASP A 72 2.77 14.17 -18.75
CA ASP A 72 2.69 13.21 -19.86
C ASP A 72 3.42 11.92 -19.48
N LEU A 73 2.63 10.93 -19.06
CA LEU A 73 3.11 9.59 -18.71
C LEU A 73 3.20 8.64 -19.91
N GLY A 74 2.88 9.13 -21.10
CA GLY A 74 2.86 8.35 -22.34
C GLY A 74 1.56 7.57 -22.56
N VAL A 75 1.62 6.62 -23.47
CA VAL A 75 0.51 5.75 -23.86
C VAL A 75 0.84 4.28 -23.61
N SER A 76 -0.17 3.50 -23.24
CA SER A 76 -0.07 2.06 -23.07
C SER A 76 0.27 1.40 -24.41
N PHE A 77 1.23 0.48 -24.39
CA PHE A 77 1.57 -0.31 -25.57
C PHE A 77 0.51 -1.36 -25.90
N LEU A 78 -0.27 -1.78 -24.90
CA LEU A 78 -1.30 -2.80 -25.08
C LEU A 78 -2.61 -2.21 -25.59
N SER A 79 -3.08 -1.12 -24.95
CA SER A 79 -4.39 -0.55 -25.26
C SER A 79 -4.35 0.68 -26.19
N GLY A 80 -3.17 1.33 -26.32
CA GLY A 80 -3.05 2.62 -27.02
C GLY A 80 -3.66 3.80 -26.26
N GLU A 81 -4.18 3.58 -25.05
CA GLU A 81 -4.78 4.63 -24.22
C GLU A 81 -3.72 5.40 -23.42
N SER A 82 -4.04 6.64 -23.07
CA SER A 82 -3.19 7.43 -22.18
C SER A 82 -3.02 6.74 -20.83
N VAL A 83 -1.76 6.58 -20.38
CA VAL A 83 -1.43 6.01 -19.08
C VAL A 83 -2.08 6.79 -17.95
N LEU A 84 -2.14 8.12 -18.05
CA LEU A 84 -2.80 8.97 -17.06
C LEU A 84 -4.30 8.67 -16.94
N LYS A 85 -5.00 8.38 -18.05
CA LYS A 85 -6.41 7.98 -18.04
C LYS A 85 -6.58 6.65 -17.31
N LEU A 86 -5.78 5.64 -17.65
CA LEU A 86 -5.82 4.31 -17.03
C LEU A 86 -5.56 4.37 -15.51
N ILE A 87 -4.66 5.25 -15.06
CA ILE A 87 -4.40 5.49 -13.63
C ILE A 87 -5.62 6.14 -12.96
N LYS A 88 -6.19 7.19 -13.56
CA LYS A 88 -7.34 7.91 -12.99
C LYS A 88 -8.55 7.01 -12.79
N GLU A 89 -8.82 6.09 -13.69
CA GLU A 89 -9.95 5.14 -13.60
C GLU A 89 -9.79 4.14 -12.45
N ARG A 90 -8.56 3.87 -12.00
CA ARG A 90 -8.25 2.79 -11.04
C ARG A 90 -7.78 3.27 -9.68
N ILE A 91 -7.27 4.49 -9.59
CA ILE A 91 -6.69 5.03 -8.36
C ILE A 91 -7.68 5.04 -7.19
N PHE A 92 -8.94 5.34 -7.46
CA PHE A 92 -9.98 5.41 -6.45
C PHE A 92 -10.23 4.04 -5.80
N ASN A 93 -10.25 2.97 -6.60
CA ASN A 93 -10.42 1.61 -6.11
C ASN A 93 -9.23 1.19 -5.21
N THR A 94 -8.01 1.43 -5.64
CA THR A 94 -6.82 1.17 -4.80
C THR A 94 -6.84 2.00 -3.51
N PHE A 95 -7.26 3.26 -3.61
CA PHE A 95 -7.35 4.14 -2.43
C PHE A 95 -8.39 3.62 -1.43
N ILE A 96 -9.59 3.26 -1.88
CA ILE A 96 -10.63 2.71 -1.00
C ILE A 96 -10.14 1.43 -0.34
N LEU A 97 -9.59 0.48 -1.12
CA LEU A 97 -9.07 -0.78 -0.60
C LEU A 97 -7.95 -0.53 0.43
N GLY A 98 -6.96 0.26 0.07
CA GLY A 98 -5.82 0.56 0.95
C GLY A 98 -6.23 1.33 2.20
N PHE A 99 -7.10 2.34 2.08
CA PHE A 99 -7.55 3.15 3.20
C PHE A 99 -8.42 2.35 4.18
N SER A 100 -9.40 1.59 3.67
CA SER A 100 -10.26 0.76 4.52
C SER A 100 -9.47 -0.32 5.25
N ALA A 101 -8.51 -0.97 4.58
CA ALA A 101 -7.65 -1.96 5.20
C ALA A 101 -6.71 -1.33 6.25
N LEU A 102 -6.08 -0.17 5.96
CA LEU A 102 -5.25 0.54 6.94
C LEU A 102 -6.04 1.01 8.15
N MET A 103 -7.25 1.55 7.94
CA MET A 103 -8.10 2.00 9.04
C MET A 103 -8.52 0.83 9.93
N LEU A 104 -8.96 -0.28 9.35
CA LEU A 104 -9.32 -1.48 10.10
C LEU A 104 -8.12 -2.07 10.82
N LEU A 105 -6.95 -2.14 10.17
CA LEU A 105 -5.70 -2.60 10.76
C LEU A 105 -5.28 -1.72 11.94
N PHE A 106 -5.38 -0.40 11.80
CA PHE A 106 -5.08 0.55 12.88
C PHE A 106 -5.99 0.33 14.07
N LEU A 107 -7.31 0.36 13.86
CA LEU A 107 -8.29 0.17 14.93
C LEU A 107 -8.12 -1.18 15.62
N LEU A 108 -7.96 -2.24 14.85
CA LEU A 108 -7.82 -3.61 15.37
C LEU A 108 -6.50 -3.78 16.13
N SER A 109 -5.37 -3.29 15.60
CA SER A 109 -4.07 -3.41 16.27
C SER A 109 -4.01 -2.64 17.59
N VAL A 110 -4.57 -1.42 17.65
CA VAL A 110 -4.64 -0.62 18.88
C VAL A 110 -5.59 -1.27 19.90
N PHE A 111 -6.77 -1.69 19.46
CA PHE A 111 -7.74 -2.36 20.32
C PHE A 111 -7.17 -3.65 20.91
N LEU A 112 -6.61 -4.53 20.09
CA LEU A 112 -6.01 -5.79 20.56
C LEU A 112 -4.75 -5.56 21.40
N ALA A 113 -4.01 -4.48 21.20
CA ALA A 113 -2.87 -4.13 22.04
C ALA A 113 -3.31 -3.69 23.43
N LEU A 114 -4.36 -2.88 23.54
CA LEU A 114 -4.96 -2.49 24.83
C LEU A 114 -5.56 -3.70 25.55
N LEU A 115 -6.30 -4.54 24.81
CA LEU A 115 -6.87 -5.77 25.36
C LEU A 115 -5.79 -6.71 25.89
N GLY A 116 -4.71 -6.90 25.12
CA GLY A 116 -3.57 -7.73 25.53
C GLY A 116 -2.83 -7.16 26.75
N TYR A 117 -2.80 -5.84 26.93
CA TYR A 117 -2.27 -5.23 28.15
C TYR A 117 -3.16 -5.51 29.37
N SER A 118 -4.49 -5.33 29.21
CA SER A 118 -5.47 -5.57 30.30
C SER A 118 -5.52 -7.05 30.76
N TYR A 119 -5.29 -7.97 29.83
CA TYR A 119 -5.28 -9.42 30.07
C TYR A 119 -3.89 -10.03 29.90
N LYS A 120 -2.84 -9.29 30.30
CA LYS A 120 -1.46 -9.71 30.15
C LYS A 120 -1.23 -11.12 30.72
N GLU A 121 -0.52 -11.96 29.95
CA GLU A 121 -0.19 -13.36 30.27
C GLU A 121 -1.41 -14.31 30.40
N SER A 122 -2.62 -13.83 30.16
CA SER A 122 -3.83 -14.66 30.17
C SER A 122 -3.94 -15.52 28.89
N PHE A 123 -4.92 -16.43 28.90
CA PHE A 123 -5.25 -17.23 27.72
C PHE A 123 -5.70 -16.38 26.53
N ILE A 124 -6.41 -15.27 26.79
CA ILE A 124 -6.84 -14.30 25.75
C ILE A 124 -5.62 -13.69 25.05
N ASP A 125 -4.62 -13.24 25.80
CA ASP A 125 -3.40 -12.64 25.22
C ASP A 125 -2.63 -13.66 24.39
N LYS A 126 -2.55 -14.92 24.84
CA LYS A 126 -1.93 -16.02 24.09
C LYS A 126 -2.67 -16.32 22.79
N ILE A 127 -4.01 -16.36 22.79
CA ILE A 127 -4.82 -16.55 21.57
C ILE A 127 -4.62 -15.42 20.58
N ILE A 128 -4.70 -14.15 21.01
CA ILE A 128 -4.50 -13.00 20.14
C ILE A 128 -3.13 -13.09 19.47
N THR A 129 -2.10 -13.38 20.23
CA THR A 129 -0.72 -13.47 19.73
C THR A 129 -0.58 -14.65 18.76
N PHE A 130 -1.13 -15.82 19.11
CA PHE A 130 -1.09 -17.03 18.27
C PHE A 130 -1.77 -16.81 16.92
N LEU A 131 -3.00 -16.28 16.92
CA LEU A 131 -3.75 -16.04 15.70
C LEU A 131 -3.06 -15.00 14.80
N ALA A 132 -2.65 -13.86 15.38
CA ALA A 132 -1.96 -12.83 14.62
C ALA A 132 -0.67 -13.37 13.98
N PHE A 133 0.12 -14.15 14.72
CA PHE A 133 1.37 -14.72 14.23
C PHE A 133 1.15 -15.74 13.12
N ASN A 134 0.15 -16.63 13.25
CA ASN A 134 -0.13 -17.63 12.23
C ASN A 134 -0.54 -17.01 10.90
N PHE A 135 -1.39 -15.97 10.91
CA PHE A 135 -1.74 -15.28 9.67
C PHE A 135 -0.56 -14.52 9.05
N PHE A 136 0.33 -13.98 9.88
CA PHE A 136 1.52 -13.28 9.40
C PHE A 136 2.54 -14.19 8.72
N THR A 137 2.62 -15.47 9.11
CA THR A 137 3.54 -16.43 8.48
C THR A 137 3.14 -16.81 7.06
N LEU A 138 1.89 -16.61 6.69
CA LEU A 138 1.39 -16.87 5.35
C LEU A 138 1.67 -15.67 4.43
N PRO A 139 2.30 -15.88 3.27
CA PRO A 139 2.38 -14.83 2.26
C PRO A 139 1.00 -14.30 1.90
N PRO A 140 0.82 -12.97 1.66
CA PRO A 140 -0.50 -12.39 1.38
C PRO A 140 -1.24 -13.06 0.21
N PHE A 141 -0.54 -13.48 -0.84
CA PHE A 141 -1.16 -14.15 -1.97
C PHE A 141 -1.70 -15.54 -1.60
N VAL A 142 -1.02 -16.29 -0.73
CA VAL A 142 -1.48 -17.61 -0.26
C VAL A 142 -2.74 -17.43 0.59
N LEU A 143 -2.74 -16.45 1.51
CA LEU A 143 -3.91 -16.13 2.32
C LEU A 143 -5.09 -15.70 1.45
N ALA A 144 -4.83 -14.90 0.41
CA ALA A 144 -5.85 -14.48 -0.55
C ALA A 144 -6.47 -15.69 -1.28
N LEU A 145 -5.64 -16.61 -1.78
CA LEU A 145 -6.12 -17.84 -2.44
C LEU A 145 -6.92 -18.73 -1.50
N LEU A 146 -6.49 -18.86 -0.23
CA LEU A 146 -7.25 -19.60 0.78
C LEU A 146 -8.62 -18.96 1.03
N PHE A 147 -8.70 -17.64 1.08
CA PHE A 147 -9.96 -16.92 1.26
C PHE A 147 -10.88 -17.06 0.05
N VAL A 148 -10.35 -16.99 -1.16
CA VAL A 148 -11.11 -17.29 -2.39
C VAL A 148 -11.69 -18.70 -2.33
N LEU A 149 -10.88 -19.68 -1.94
CA LEU A 149 -11.29 -21.08 -1.87
C LEU A 149 -12.38 -21.29 -0.81
N VAL A 150 -12.18 -20.79 0.41
CA VAL A 150 -13.10 -21.01 1.52
C VAL A 150 -14.41 -20.23 1.35
N PHE A 151 -14.31 -18.89 1.16
CA PHE A 151 -15.47 -18.00 1.17
C PHE A 151 -16.17 -17.91 -0.19
N GLY A 152 -15.44 -18.08 -1.29
CA GLY A 152 -15.99 -18.00 -2.63
C GLY A 152 -16.42 -19.34 -3.22
N ILE A 153 -15.62 -20.38 -3.04
CA ILE A 153 -15.87 -21.67 -3.70
C ILE A 153 -16.63 -22.62 -2.78
N PHE A 154 -16.15 -22.84 -1.53
CA PHE A 154 -16.80 -23.80 -0.62
C PHE A 154 -18.07 -23.22 0.00
N TRP A 155 -18.00 -22.06 0.61
CA TRP A 155 -19.15 -21.45 1.30
C TRP A 155 -20.03 -20.60 0.38
N LYS A 156 -19.48 -20.03 -0.67
CA LYS A 156 -20.20 -19.19 -1.67
C LYS A 156 -20.97 -18.02 -1.03
N ILE A 157 -20.37 -17.38 -0.01
CA ILE A 157 -21.01 -16.30 0.75
C ILE A 157 -20.51 -14.91 0.38
N LEU A 158 -19.34 -14.79 -0.28
CA LEU A 158 -18.75 -13.52 -0.68
C LEU A 158 -18.21 -13.59 -2.10
N PRO A 159 -18.30 -12.49 -2.85
CA PRO A 159 -17.72 -12.39 -4.18
C PRO A 159 -16.19 -12.43 -4.10
N VAL A 160 -15.57 -13.08 -5.07
CA VAL A 160 -14.11 -13.35 -5.06
C VAL A 160 -13.35 -12.66 -6.18
N MET A 161 -14.02 -12.02 -7.12
CA MET A 161 -13.39 -11.37 -8.27
C MET A 161 -14.04 -10.03 -8.59
N GLY A 162 -13.20 -9.07 -8.99
CA GLY A 162 -13.67 -7.75 -9.39
C GLY A 162 -13.83 -6.75 -8.24
N SER A 163 -14.17 -5.53 -8.56
CA SER A 163 -14.50 -4.46 -7.59
C SER A 163 -16.01 -4.24 -7.45
N SER A 164 -16.78 -4.92 -8.29
CA SER A 164 -18.24 -4.96 -8.36
C SER A 164 -18.67 -6.04 -9.35
N ASP A 165 -19.93 -6.44 -9.32
CA ASP A 165 -20.54 -7.24 -10.37
C ASP A 165 -20.77 -6.39 -11.62
N ILE A 166 -20.89 -7.06 -12.78
CA ILE A 166 -21.14 -6.38 -14.06
C ILE A 166 -22.54 -5.74 -14.02
N GLY A 167 -22.59 -4.43 -14.26
CA GLY A 167 -23.84 -3.65 -14.22
C GLY A 167 -24.22 -3.11 -12.84
N PHE A 168 -23.41 -3.39 -11.79
CA PHE A 168 -23.60 -2.89 -10.44
C PHE A 168 -22.42 -2.01 -9.97
N GLU A 169 -21.70 -1.39 -10.94
CA GLU A 169 -20.52 -0.58 -10.65
C GLU A 169 -20.81 0.63 -9.76
N ASP A 170 -22.04 1.16 -9.78
CA ASP A 170 -22.49 2.29 -8.98
C ASP A 170 -23.20 1.87 -7.68
N ASP A 171 -23.47 0.57 -7.48
CA ASP A 171 -24.09 0.07 -6.26
C ASP A 171 -23.07 0.00 -5.12
N PHE A 172 -23.32 0.80 -4.09
CA PHE A 172 -22.46 0.88 -2.91
C PHE A 172 -22.38 -0.45 -2.14
N LEU A 173 -23.49 -1.15 -1.97
CA LEU A 173 -23.52 -2.42 -1.22
C LEU A 173 -22.77 -3.52 -1.96
N ASN A 174 -22.98 -3.63 -3.27
CA ASN A 174 -22.24 -4.59 -4.10
C ASN A 174 -20.73 -4.32 -4.04
N ARG A 175 -20.29 -3.07 -4.17
CA ARG A 175 -18.88 -2.70 -4.03
C ARG A 175 -18.32 -3.01 -2.63
N LEU A 176 -19.12 -2.85 -1.58
CA LEU A 176 -18.71 -3.14 -0.22
C LEU A 176 -18.48 -4.66 -0.03
N GLU A 177 -19.35 -5.51 -0.58
CA GLU A 177 -19.19 -6.98 -0.53
C GLU A 177 -17.87 -7.43 -1.19
N HIS A 178 -17.56 -6.87 -2.37
CA HIS A 178 -16.30 -7.14 -3.08
C HIS A 178 -15.04 -6.62 -2.34
N LEU A 179 -15.21 -5.70 -1.40
CA LEU A 179 -14.12 -5.13 -0.61
C LEU A 179 -13.75 -5.99 0.60
N ILE A 180 -14.70 -6.78 1.14
CA ILE A 180 -14.55 -7.50 2.41
C ILE A 180 -13.33 -8.45 2.38
N LEU A 181 -13.27 -9.38 1.44
CA LEU A 181 -12.20 -10.37 1.38
C LEU A 181 -10.82 -9.75 1.16
N PRO A 182 -10.63 -8.83 0.19
CA PRO A 182 -9.37 -8.13 0.00
C PRO A 182 -8.88 -7.37 1.25
N VAL A 183 -9.80 -6.67 1.94
CA VAL A 183 -9.49 -5.95 3.18
C VAL A 183 -9.07 -6.91 4.28
N LEU A 184 -9.80 -7.99 4.50
CA LEU A 184 -9.47 -8.99 5.53
C LEU A 184 -8.10 -9.62 5.29
N VAL A 185 -7.77 -9.96 4.04
CA VAL A 185 -6.44 -10.50 3.70
C VAL A 185 -5.34 -9.51 4.03
N LEU A 186 -5.49 -8.23 3.65
CA LEU A 186 -4.52 -7.19 3.95
C LEU A 186 -4.35 -6.97 5.45
N VAL A 187 -5.45 -6.94 6.19
CA VAL A 187 -5.42 -6.76 7.65
C VAL A 187 -4.71 -7.93 8.32
N LEU A 188 -5.13 -9.16 8.03
CA LEU A 188 -4.59 -10.34 8.70
C LEU A 188 -3.12 -10.58 8.38
N SER A 189 -2.69 -10.35 7.15
CA SER A 189 -1.28 -10.51 6.74
C SER A 189 -0.34 -9.49 7.40
N HIS A 190 -0.84 -8.36 7.88
CA HIS A 190 -0.04 -7.32 8.52
C HIS A 190 -0.28 -7.21 10.04
N LEU A 191 -1.34 -7.84 10.56
CA LEU A 191 -1.81 -7.62 11.93
C LEU A 191 -0.74 -7.89 12.99
N ALA A 192 0.03 -8.98 12.88
CA ALA A 192 1.03 -9.34 13.90
C ALA A 192 2.10 -8.27 14.06
N LEU A 193 2.59 -7.72 12.95
CA LEU A 193 3.62 -6.67 12.99
C LEU A 193 3.08 -5.38 13.62
N PHE A 194 1.92 -4.92 13.17
CA PHE A 194 1.32 -3.69 13.66
C PHE A 194 0.83 -3.81 15.11
N LEU A 195 0.27 -4.97 15.50
CA LEU A 195 -0.09 -5.29 16.87
C LEU A 195 1.13 -5.26 17.80
N ARG A 196 2.24 -5.88 17.40
CA ARG A 196 3.48 -5.86 18.18
C ARG A 196 4.00 -4.44 18.41
N ILE A 197 3.98 -3.61 17.38
CA ILE A 197 4.40 -2.21 17.47
C ILE A 197 3.46 -1.39 18.37
N ALA A 198 2.14 -1.57 18.21
CA ALA A 198 1.16 -0.92 19.08
C ALA A 198 1.34 -1.34 20.56
N ARG A 199 1.54 -2.63 20.83
CA ARG A 199 1.85 -3.14 22.18
C ARG A 199 3.11 -2.50 22.78
N ASN A 200 4.18 -2.39 21.99
CA ASN A 200 5.42 -1.79 22.48
C ASN A 200 5.20 -0.34 22.93
N PHE A 201 4.55 0.49 22.11
CA PHE A 201 4.30 1.89 22.45
C PHE A 201 3.28 2.06 23.58
N ILE A 202 2.27 1.19 23.67
CA ILE A 202 1.31 1.20 24.78
C ILE A 202 2.00 0.79 26.08
N ASN A 203 2.79 -0.29 26.08
CA ASN A 203 3.53 -0.74 27.27
C ASN A 203 4.53 0.33 27.75
N GLU A 204 5.27 0.95 26.81
CA GLU A 204 6.17 2.05 27.11
C GLU A 204 5.41 3.23 27.74
N SER A 205 4.22 3.55 27.22
CA SER A 205 3.39 4.63 27.77
C SER A 205 2.91 4.33 29.20
N PHE A 206 2.50 3.10 29.49
CA PHE A 206 2.12 2.69 30.84
C PHE A 206 3.30 2.75 31.84
N SER A 207 4.53 2.50 31.38
CA SER A 207 5.73 2.53 32.22
C SER A 207 6.22 3.95 32.55
N GLN A 208 5.67 4.98 31.92
CA GLN A 208 6.08 6.37 32.18
C GLN A 208 5.77 6.80 33.63
N ILE A 209 6.72 7.50 34.27
CA ILE A 209 6.61 7.97 35.64
C ILE A 209 5.34 8.80 35.88
N PHE A 210 4.95 9.64 34.92
CA PHE A 210 3.74 10.46 35.06
C PHE A 210 2.46 9.61 35.13
N ILE A 211 2.39 8.47 34.40
CA ILE A 211 1.26 7.54 34.47
C ILE A 211 1.25 6.81 35.82
N GLN A 212 2.41 6.38 36.31
CA GLN A 212 2.51 5.76 37.66
C GLN A 212 2.04 6.73 38.73
N ASN A 213 2.36 8.02 38.61
CA ASN A 213 1.87 9.06 39.54
C ASN A 213 0.34 9.24 39.46
N LEU A 214 -0.30 8.97 38.33
CA LEU A 214 -1.76 9.03 38.21
C LEU A 214 -2.43 7.86 38.93
N TYR A 215 -1.84 6.68 38.94
CA TYR A 215 -2.27 5.56 39.77
C TYR A 215 -2.15 5.89 41.26
N ALA A 216 -1.04 6.50 41.70
CA ALA A 216 -0.82 6.93 43.06
C ALA A 216 -1.85 8.00 43.55
N ARG A 217 -2.41 8.79 42.62
CA ARG A 217 -3.49 9.76 42.87
C ARG A 217 -4.89 9.16 42.80
N ALA A 218 -5.03 7.83 42.66
CA ALA A 218 -6.29 7.11 42.57
C ALA A 218 -7.24 7.61 41.46
N LEU A 219 -6.68 8.05 40.29
CA LEU A 219 -7.50 8.34 39.14
C LEU A 219 -8.19 7.06 38.65
N ARG A 220 -9.36 7.23 38.00
CA ARG A 220 -10.10 6.10 37.45
C ARG A 220 -9.30 5.45 36.34
N GLU A 221 -9.28 4.14 36.28
CA GLU A 221 -8.54 3.36 35.27
C GLU A 221 -8.85 3.82 33.82
N LYS A 222 -10.13 4.06 33.51
CA LYS A 222 -10.52 4.55 32.18
C LYS A 222 -9.85 5.87 31.77
N ASP A 223 -9.63 6.76 32.73
CA ASP A 223 -8.99 8.06 32.45
C ASP A 223 -7.47 7.85 32.22
N ILE A 224 -6.87 6.89 32.93
CA ILE A 224 -5.47 6.49 32.73
C ILE A 224 -5.30 5.83 31.35
N TYR A 225 -6.19 4.88 30.98
CA TYR A 225 -6.14 4.25 29.64
C TYR A 225 -6.32 5.27 28.51
N PHE A 226 -7.21 6.25 28.68
CA PHE A 226 -7.37 7.32 27.70
C PHE A 226 -6.08 8.16 27.53
N LEU A 227 -5.41 8.50 28.63
CA LEU A 227 -4.15 9.25 28.59
C LEU A 227 -3.02 8.43 27.97
N VAL A 228 -2.92 7.14 28.31
CA VAL A 228 -1.95 6.22 27.70
C VAL A 228 -2.19 6.13 26.19
N LEU A 229 -3.45 5.92 25.77
CA LEU A 229 -3.80 5.88 24.35
C LEU A 229 -3.39 7.18 23.65
N LYS A 230 -3.77 8.33 24.19
CA LYS A 230 -3.41 9.65 23.64
C LYS A 230 -1.89 9.82 23.50
N TYR A 231 -1.12 9.32 24.45
CA TYR A 231 0.34 9.42 24.42
C TYR A 231 0.97 8.46 23.41
N SER A 232 0.47 7.22 23.31
CA SER A 232 0.97 6.19 22.41
C SER A 232 0.54 6.38 20.94
N LEU A 233 -0.56 7.11 20.67
CA LEU A 233 -1.07 7.31 19.30
C LEU A 233 -0.05 7.98 18.38
N SER A 234 0.71 8.96 18.87
CA SER A 234 1.67 9.71 18.03
C SER A 234 2.74 8.80 17.39
N PRO A 235 3.49 7.99 18.14
CA PRO A 235 4.47 7.08 17.56
C PRO A 235 3.81 5.94 16.75
N ILE A 236 2.62 5.48 17.12
CA ILE A 236 1.88 4.47 16.35
C ILE A 236 1.53 5.02 14.97
N VAL A 237 0.93 6.21 14.87
CA VAL A 237 0.58 6.86 13.60
C VAL A 237 1.83 7.11 12.75
N ALA A 238 2.93 7.55 13.35
CA ALA A 238 4.19 7.74 12.63
C ALA A 238 4.72 6.44 12.02
N TYR A 239 4.59 5.32 12.74
CA TYR A 239 4.97 4.00 12.23
C TYR A 239 4.08 3.56 11.06
N PHE A 240 2.76 3.74 11.16
CA PHE A 240 1.83 3.42 10.08
C PHE A 240 2.16 4.16 8.79
N GLY A 241 2.45 5.47 8.88
CA GLY A 241 2.86 6.24 7.71
C GLY A 241 4.21 5.83 7.14
N GLY A 242 5.18 5.51 8.00
CA GLY A 242 6.49 4.99 7.57
C GLY A 242 6.39 3.64 6.86
N SER A 243 5.37 2.84 7.17
CA SER A 243 5.12 1.52 6.56
C SER A 243 4.24 1.59 5.29
N ALA A 244 3.81 2.78 4.86
CA ALA A 244 2.84 2.95 3.77
C ALA A 244 3.27 2.27 2.46
N LEU A 245 4.56 2.36 2.09
CA LEU A 245 5.05 1.73 0.85
C LEU A 245 4.95 0.21 0.92
N SER A 246 5.38 -0.39 2.04
CA SER A 246 5.29 -1.84 2.24
C SER A 246 3.84 -2.34 2.19
N PHE A 247 2.93 -1.58 2.81
CA PHE A 247 1.50 -1.89 2.80
C PHE A 247 0.91 -1.78 1.39
N MET A 248 1.28 -0.76 0.62
CA MET A 248 0.86 -0.62 -0.79
C MET A 248 1.32 -1.78 -1.66
N MET A 249 2.53 -2.32 -1.46
CA MET A 249 2.98 -3.51 -2.18
C MET A 249 2.08 -4.71 -1.88
N GLY A 250 1.68 -4.89 -0.61
CA GLY A 250 0.68 -5.89 -0.22
C GLY A 250 -0.67 -5.69 -0.91
N THR A 251 -1.15 -4.45 -1.01
CA THR A 251 -2.39 -4.10 -1.71
C THR A 251 -2.32 -4.50 -3.18
N TYR A 252 -1.21 -4.26 -3.86
CA TYR A 252 -1.03 -4.62 -5.27
C TYR A 252 -1.12 -6.13 -5.52
N VAL A 253 -0.53 -6.92 -4.62
CA VAL A 253 -0.61 -8.38 -4.68
C VAL A 253 -2.05 -8.86 -4.51
N VAL A 254 -2.76 -8.32 -3.50
CA VAL A 254 -4.15 -8.68 -3.21
C VAL A 254 -5.09 -8.29 -4.35
N GLU A 255 -4.95 -7.08 -4.91
CA GLU A 255 -5.70 -6.65 -6.08
C GLU A 255 -5.53 -7.59 -7.27
N SER A 256 -4.33 -8.13 -7.47
CA SER A 256 -4.07 -9.07 -8.57
C SER A 256 -4.76 -10.40 -8.36
N VAL A 257 -4.78 -10.94 -7.14
CA VAL A 257 -5.41 -12.23 -6.83
C VAL A 257 -6.94 -12.15 -6.94
N PHE A 258 -7.53 -11.07 -6.40
CA PHE A 258 -8.98 -10.85 -6.45
C PHE A 258 -9.46 -10.22 -7.77
N ALA A 259 -8.57 -10.03 -8.77
CA ALA A 259 -8.87 -9.30 -10.00
C ALA A 259 -9.57 -7.94 -9.73
N TYR A 260 -9.28 -7.33 -8.58
CA TYR A 260 -9.83 -6.06 -8.16
C TYR A 260 -9.29 -4.94 -9.06
N LYS A 261 -10.18 -4.14 -9.67
CA LYS A 261 -9.83 -3.13 -10.69
C LYS A 261 -9.05 -1.94 -10.10
N GLY A 262 -7.83 -2.18 -9.59
CA GLY A 262 -6.95 -1.17 -9.00
C GLY A 262 -5.63 -1.00 -9.75
N LEU A 263 -4.74 -0.16 -9.18
CA LEU A 263 -3.42 0.15 -9.75
C LEU A 263 -2.48 -1.06 -9.69
N GLY A 264 -2.59 -1.91 -8.65
CA GLY A 264 -1.76 -3.09 -8.50
C GLY A 264 -2.10 -4.15 -9.55
N SER A 265 -3.38 -4.40 -9.82
CA SER A 265 -3.80 -5.30 -10.88
C SER A 265 -3.36 -4.79 -12.27
N LEU A 266 -3.37 -3.46 -12.47
CA LEU A 266 -2.85 -2.84 -13.67
C LEU A 266 -1.34 -3.02 -13.78
N LEU A 267 -0.59 -2.79 -12.68
CA LEU A 267 0.86 -2.97 -12.65
C LEU A 267 1.25 -4.42 -12.97
N PHE A 268 0.60 -5.38 -12.31
CA PHE A 268 0.90 -6.80 -12.51
C PHE A 268 0.66 -7.23 -13.97
N LYS A 269 -0.48 -6.84 -14.54
CA LYS A 269 -0.78 -7.06 -15.95
C LYS A 269 0.27 -6.42 -16.86
N SER A 270 0.66 -5.18 -16.59
CA SER A 270 1.62 -4.43 -17.39
C SER A 270 3.04 -5.02 -17.33
N ILE A 271 3.44 -5.62 -16.20
CA ILE A 271 4.71 -6.34 -16.09
C ILE A 271 4.71 -7.59 -16.96
N ILE A 272 3.64 -8.41 -16.88
CA ILE A 272 3.53 -9.64 -17.68
C ILE A 272 3.57 -9.34 -19.18
N PHE A 273 2.85 -8.32 -19.60
CA PHE A 273 2.75 -7.94 -21.02
C PHE A 273 3.78 -6.90 -21.46
N LYS A 274 4.75 -6.56 -20.61
CA LYS A 274 5.84 -5.60 -20.89
C LYS A 274 5.36 -4.21 -21.34
N ASP A 275 4.28 -3.73 -20.75
CA ASP A 275 3.77 -2.39 -20.99
C ASP A 275 4.56 -1.36 -20.17
N TYR A 276 5.76 -1.05 -20.64
CA TYR A 276 6.75 -0.27 -19.91
C TYR A 276 6.27 1.13 -19.47
N PRO A 277 5.53 1.91 -20.29
CA PRO A 277 5.04 3.21 -19.85
C PRO A 277 4.17 3.13 -18.60
N ILE A 278 3.28 2.14 -18.51
CA ILE A 278 2.44 1.92 -17.33
C ILE A 278 3.29 1.50 -16.14
N VAL A 279 4.23 0.56 -16.31
CA VAL A 279 5.08 0.08 -15.22
C VAL A 279 5.87 1.23 -14.59
N LEU A 280 6.54 2.04 -15.41
CA LEU A 280 7.32 3.19 -14.95
C LEU A 280 6.46 4.24 -14.25
N ALA A 281 5.31 4.57 -14.85
CA ALA A 281 4.39 5.54 -14.28
C ALA A 281 3.83 5.07 -12.93
N LEU A 282 3.45 3.80 -12.80
CA LEU A 282 2.92 3.26 -11.55
C LEU A 282 3.97 3.15 -10.45
N ILE A 283 5.21 2.81 -10.76
CA ILE A 283 6.31 2.82 -9.77
C ILE A 283 6.56 4.25 -9.30
N PHE A 284 6.67 5.22 -10.22
CA PHE A 284 6.85 6.63 -9.86
C PHE A 284 5.71 7.12 -8.96
N PHE A 285 4.47 6.86 -9.36
CA PHE A 285 3.28 7.24 -8.62
C PHE A 285 3.22 6.57 -7.24
N SER A 286 3.56 5.27 -7.13
CA SER A 286 3.56 4.54 -5.86
C SER A 286 4.55 5.13 -4.86
N VAL A 287 5.75 5.50 -5.29
CA VAL A 287 6.75 6.13 -4.40
C VAL A 287 6.30 7.53 -3.97
N LEU A 288 5.71 8.33 -4.88
CA LEU A 288 5.16 9.63 -4.53
C LEU A 288 4.01 9.52 -3.54
N LEU A 289 3.13 8.55 -3.73
CA LEU A 289 2.00 8.31 -2.83
C LEU A 289 2.47 7.84 -1.45
N ALA A 290 3.45 6.95 -1.38
CA ALA A 290 4.07 6.53 -0.13
C ALA A 290 4.75 7.70 0.61
N ALA A 291 5.46 8.57 -0.12
CA ALA A 291 6.04 9.79 0.42
C ALA A 291 4.97 10.73 0.99
N PHE A 292 3.87 10.90 0.27
CA PHE A 292 2.72 11.69 0.72
C PHE A 292 2.12 11.14 2.01
N PHE A 293 1.85 9.84 2.10
CA PHE A 293 1.33 9.21 3.32
C PHE A 293 2.29 9.34 4.50
N THR A 294 3.60 9.15 4.26
CA THR A 294 4.62 9.35 5.29
C THR A 294 4.61 10.80 5.79
N PHE A 295 4.55 11.76 4.89
CA PHE A 295 4.48 13.19 5.23
C PHE A 295 3.20 13.53 6.01
N LEU A 296 2.06 13.01 5.56
CA LEU A 296 0.77 13.20 6.25
C LEU A 296 0.80 12.63 7.67
N SER A 297 1.34 11.42 7.84
CA SER A 297 1.47 10.79 9.16
C SER A 297 2.39 11.57 10.09
N ASP A 298 3.49 12.14 9.58
CA ASP A 298 4.37 13.02 10.35
C ASP A 298 3.63 14.28 10.86
N ILE A 299 2.75 14.86 10.03
CA ILE A 299 1.91 15.99 10.42
C ILE A 299 0.95 15.57 11.55
N VAL A 300 0.22 14.47 11.35
CA VAL A 300 -0.74 13.96 12.34
C VAL A 300 -0.04 13.62 13.65
N ALA A 301 1.12 12.93 13.60
CA ALA A 301 1.91 12.60 14.79
C ALA A 301 2.32 13.86 15.58
N ARG A 302 2.66 14.97 14.90
CA ARG A 302 3.01 16.25 15.53
C ARG A 302 1.81 17.00 16.11
N ILE A 303 0.63 16.85 15.52
CA ILE A 303 -0.62 17.39 16.07
C ILE A 303 -0.95 16.65 17.35
N LEU A 304 -0.81 15.33 17.37
CA LEU A 304 -1.08 14.49 18.54
C LEU A 304 -0.07 14.71 19.68
N ASN A 305 1.21 14.97 19.35
CA ASN A 305 2.26 15.23 20.32
C ASN A 305 3.04 16.51 20.00
N PRO A 306 2.63 17.68 20.57
CA PRO A 306 3.30 18.96 20.32
C PRO A 306 4.77 19.01 20.75
N ARG A 307 5.23 18.11 21.64
CA ARG A 307 6.64 18.04 22.08
C ARG A 307 7.59 17.67 20.94
N LEU A 308 7.11 16.91 19.94
CA LEU A 308 7.90 16.56 18.75
C LEU A 308 8.23 17.77 17.87
N ARG A 309 7.52 18.89 18.03
CA ARG A 309 7.83 20.14 17.31
C ARG A 309 9.16 20.77 17.73
N ARG A 310 9.62 20.51 18.98
CA ARG A 310 10.84 21.11 19.54
C ARG A 310 12.12 20.34 19.18
N LEU A 311 12.02 19.09 18.73
CA LEU A 311 13.19 18.25 18.42
C LEU A 311 13.83 18.54 17.04
N ASP A 312 13.22 19.38 16.20
CA ASP A 312 13.79 19.76 14.90
C ASP A 312 14.80 20.92 14.98
N PHE A 313 15.08 21.44 16.16
CA PHE A 313 16.02 22.57 16.39
C PHE A 313 17.36 22.16 17.00
N VAL A 314 17.66 20.85 17.05
CA VAL A 314 18.96 20.30 17.50
C VAL A 314 19.67 19.58 16.35
#